data_609aea051c897731733fbd8c295e9ea4
#
_entry.id   609aea051c897731733fbd8c295e9ea4
#
_cell.length_a   1.000
_cell.length_b   1.000
_cell.length_c   1.000
_cell.angle_alpha   90.00
_cell.angle_beta   90.00
_cell.angle_gamma   90.00
#
_symmetry.space_group_name_H-M   'P 1'
#
loop_
_entity.id
_entity.type
_entity.pdbx_description
1 polymer ?
#
loop_
_entity_poly.entity_id
_entity_poly.type
_entity_poly.pdbx_seq_one_letter_code
_entity_poly.pdbx_strand_id
1 'polypeptide(L)'
;ARLLRLKIYLLEPNHVLGRANKYFLNYCRKIFCYAEEIKNFPNNLKSKMIVIKPLVRENIYKLNQYSIAKDKFNLLIVGGSQGANIFDKNLKNSVVNISKKFPIRVAQQTNEKNIYDLKDFYFKNNIENNIFSFDKNFDNIIQQADLCITRAGASTLSELSVLNIPFITVPLPTSKDNHQFENANFYKNYDCCWILEQNYFEEKIEEILKDILINKSDYLKKKENLKKLNYQNTWNNVNQKILKIINEN
;
A
#
# COMPACT_ATOMS: atom_id res chain seq x y z
N ALA A 1 24.28 -3.58 20.61
CA ALA A 1 23.28 -3.06 21.56
C ALA A 1 23.36 -3.83 22.91
N ARG A 2 23.24 -5.17 22.92
CA ARG A 2 23.22 -5.96 24.16
C ARG A 2 24.53 -5.84 24.97
N LEU A 3 25.68 -5.95 24.35
CA LEU A 3 26.99 -5.75 24.98
C LEU A 3 27.15 -4.34 25.58
N LEU A 4 26.52 -3.35 24.98
CA LEU A 4 26.53 -1.96 25.44
C LEU A 4 25.36 -1.61 26.36
N ARG A 5 24.56 -2.59 26.78
CA ARG A 5 23.34 -2.42 27.60
C ARG A 5 22.34 -1.40 27.07
N LEU A 6 22.32 -1.21 25.74
CA LEU A 6 21.37 -0.30 25.09
C LEU A 6 19.97 -0.92 25.06
N LYS A 7 18.95 -0.12 25.29
CA LYS A 7 17.54 -0.52 25.16
C LYS A 7 17.21 -0.72 23.69
N ILE A 8 16.60 -1.84 23.34
CA ILE A 8 16.23 -2.22 21.98
C ILE A 8 14.71 -2.10 21.83
N TYR A 9 14.28 -1.39 20.81
CA TYR A 9 12.90 -1.30 20.38
C TYR A 9 12.80 -1.80 18.95
N LEU A 10 11.73 -2.53 18.62
CA LEU A 10 11.51 -3.09 17.29
C LEU A 10 10.27 -2.44 16.66
N LEU A 11 10.20 -2.46 15.34
CA LEU A 11 9.02 -2.09 14.56
C LEU A 11 8.66 -3.26 13.65
N GLU A 12 7.40 -3.72 13.71
CA GLU A 12 6.84 -4.70 12.80
C GLU A 12 5.69 -4.07 12.00
N PRO A 13 5.94 -3.67 10.77
CA PRO A 13 4.91 -3.07 9.92
C PRO A 13 4.00 -4.11 9.25
N ASN A 14 4.42 -5.39 9.20
CA ASN A 14 3.64 -6.46 8.59
C ASN A 14 2.65 -7.07 9.58
N HIS A 15 1.59 -7.68 9.06
CA HIS A 15 0.62 -8.45 9.85
C HIS A 15 1.06 -9.91 10.10
N VAL A 16 2.31 -10.21 9.80
CA VAL A 16 3.03 -11.44 10.16
C VAL A 16 4.35 -11.06 10.80
N LEU A 17 4.70 -11.68 11.92
CA LEU A 17 5.98 -11.40 12.57
C LEU A 17 7.16 -11.79 11.70
N GLY A 18 7.94 -10.79 11.27
CA GLY A 18 9.12 -10.98 10.43
C GLY A 18 10.23 -11.76 11.16
N ARG A 19 11.01 -12.53 10.39
CA ARG A 19 12.05 -13.43 10.95
C ARG A 19 13.09 -12.69 11.78
N ALA A 20 13.52 -11.52 11.33
CA ALA A 20 14.47 -10.69 12.09
C ALA A 20 13.86 -10.24 13.43
N ASN A 21 12.63 -9.70 13.41
CA ASN A 21 11.93 -9.30 14.61
C ASN A 21 11.70 -10.48 15.55
N LYS A 22 11.31 -11.66 15.04
CA LYS A 22 11.15 -12.89 15.81
C LYS A 22 12.44 -13.26 16.55
N TYR A 23 13.59 -13.18 15.88
CA TYR A 23 14.89 -13.48 16.50
C TYR A 23 15.24 -12.49 17.61
N PHE A 24 14.98 -11.19 17.40
CA PHE A 24 15.33 -10.16 18.37
C PHE A 24 14.25 -9.90 19.45
N LEU A 25 13.07 -10.50 19.33
CA LEU A 25 11.93 -10.25 20.20
C LEU A 25 12.21 -10.50 21.70
N ASN A 26 13.00 -11.54 22.01
CA ASN A 26 13.38 -11.82 23.40
C ASN A 26 14.26 -10.71 24.01
N TYR A 27 15.01 -10.01 23.18
CA TYR A 27 16.00 -9.01 23.60
C TYR A 27 15.48 -7.57 23.57
N CYS A 28 14.32 -7.33 22.97
CA CYS A 28 13.75 -5.99 22.93
C CYS A 28 12.95 -5.65 24.19
N ARG A 29 12.85 -4.37 24.51
CA ARG A 29 11.94 -3.84 25.53
C ARG A 29 10.50 -3.90 25.05
N LYS A 30 10.23 -3.30 23.90
CA LYS A 30 8.92 -3.26 23.24
C LYS A 30 9.07 -3.45 21.74
N ILE A 31 7.99 -3.89 21.11
CA ILE A 31 7.83 -3.95 19.65
C ILE A 31 6.57 -3.20 19.25
N PHE A 32 6.72 -2.21 18.37
CA PHE A 32 5.60 -1.45 17.81
C PHE A 32 5.01 -2.21 16.63
N CYS A 33 3.71 -2.40 16.63
CA CYS A 33 2.98 -3.13 15.59
C CYS A 33 1.81 -2.29 15.07
N TYR A 34 1.34 -2.55 13.86
CA TYR A 34 0.22 -1.81 13.26
C TYR A 34 -1.15 -2.44 13.54
N ALA A 35 -1.19 -3.62 14.16
CA ALA A 35 -2.42 -4.30 14.54
C ALA A 35 -2.26 -5.00 15.90
N GLU A 36 -3.38 -5.30 16.54
CA GLU A 36 -3.43 -6.07 17.79
C GLU A 36 -3.10 -7.55 17.57
N GLU A 37 -3.42 -8.06 16.38
CA GLU A 37 -3.14 -9.43 15.99
C GLU A 37 -2.06 -9.45 14.90
N ILE A 38 -0.91 -10.01 15.25
CA ILE A 38 0.20 -10.28 14.33
C ILE A 38 0.38 -11.80 14.24
N LYS A 39 0.23 -12.34 13.04
CA LYS A 39 0.39 -13.77 12.79
C LYS A 39 1.78 -14.26 13.22
N ASN A 40 1.84 -15.43 13.81
CA ASN A 40 3.08 -16.05 14.35
C ASN A 40 3.72 -15.27 15.51
N PHE A 41 3.01 -14.37 16.16
CA PHE A 41 3.53 -13.68 17.34
C PHE A 41 3.42 -14.60 18.59
N PRO A 42 4.52 -14.81 19.35
CA PRO A 42 4.49 -15.68 20.54
C PRO A 42 3.58 -15.13 21.63
N ASN A 43 2.65 -15.95 22.13
CA ASN A 43 1.67 -15.54 23.16
C ASN A 43 2.34 -15.04 24.45
N ASN A 44 3.40 -15.70 24.89
CA ASN A 44 4.16 -15.34 26.09
C ASN A 44 4.91 -14.01 26.00
N LEU A 45 5.02 -13.41 24.80
CA LEU A 45 5.70 -12.13 24.58
C LEU A 45 4.74 -11.01 24.17
N LYS A 46 3.43 -11.26 24.16
CA LYS A 46 2.41 -10.24 23.81
C LYS A 46 2.48 -8.98 24.68
N SER A 47 2.94 -9.08 25.93
CA SER A 47 3.15 -7.92 26.81
C SER A 47 4.20 -6.91 26.30
N LYS A 48 5.04 -7.32 25.35
CA LYS A 48 6.00 -6.42 24.71
C LYS A 48 5.38 -5.64 23.53
N MET A 49 4.23 -6.09 23.01
CA MET A 49 3.59 -5.47 21.85
C MET A 49 2.94 -4.14 22.25
N ILE A 50 3.18 -3.13 21.41
CA ILE A 50 2.52 -1.83 21.49
C ILE A 50 1.90 -1.56 20.12
N VAL A 51 0.59 -1.44 20.09
CA VAL A 51 -0.11 -1.11 18.86
C VAL A 51 -0.03 0.39 18.61
N ILE A 52 0.43 0.76 17.43
CA ILE A 52 0.46 2.14 16.94
C ILE A 52 -0.25 2.22 15.59
N LYS A 53 -0.69 3.41 15.21
CA LYS A 53 -1.13 3.66 13.84
C LYS A 53 0.07 3.53 12.88
N PRO A 54 -0.15 3.14 11.60
CA PRO A 54 0.93 3.03 10.63
C PRO A 54 1.79 4.30 10.58
N LEU A 55 3.09 4.12 10.74
CA LEU A 55 4.09 5.18 10.59
C LEU A 55 4.56 5.17 9.14
N VAL A 56 4.29 6.24 8.43
CA VAL A 56 4.73 6.45 7.05
C VAL A 56 5.71 7.62 6.97
N ARG A 57 6.26 7.91 5.80
CA ARG A 57 7.15 9.07 5.62
C ARG A 57 6.44 10.37 6.01
N GLU A 58 7.15 11.29 6.64
CA GLU A 58 6.59 12.55 7.12
C GLU A 58 5.89 13.35 6.01
N ASN A 59 6.49 13.35 4.81
CA ASN A 59 5.92 14.04 3.66
C ASN A 59 4.52 13.54 3.30
N ILE A 60 4.23 12.24 3.45
CA ILE A 60 2.91 11.67 3.18
C ILE A 60 1.82 12.29 4.08
N TYR A 61 2.13 12.52 5.36
CA TYR A 61 1.18 13.17 6.28
C TYR A 61 0.91 14.65 5.93
N LYS A 62 1.85 15.30 5.22
CA LYS A 62 1.72 16.71 4.80
C LYS A 62 0.96 16.88 3.49
N LEU A 63 0.74 15.76 2.75
CA LEU A 63 -0.01 15.80 1.51
C LEU A 63 -1.50 16.03 1.83
N ASN A 64 -2.03 17.15 1.35
CA ASN A 64 -3.46 17.40 1.39
C ASN A 64 -4.11 16.67 0.21
N GLN A 65 -5.14 15.88 0.47
CA GLN A 65 -5.99 15.40 -0.61
C GLN A 65 -6.83 16.57 -1.13
N TYR A 66 -6.31 17.26 -2.12
CA TYR A 66 -7.13 18.23 -2.84
C TYR A 66 -8.17 17.47 -3.66
N SER A 67 -9.43 17.65 -3.33
CA SER A 67 -10.55 17.31 -4.20
C SER A 67 -10.60 18.33 -5.35
N ILE A 68 -9.62 18.31 -6.24
CA ILE A 68 -9.73 19.01 -7.50
C ILE A 68 -10.72 18.19 -8.33
N ALA A 69 -11.75 18.86 -8.85
CA ALA A 69 -12.62 18.24 -9.86
C ALA A 69 -11.73 17.75 -11.01
N LYS A 70 -11.66 16.42 -11.17
CA LYS A 70 -10.79 15.79 -12.16
C LYS A 70 -11.62 15.45 -13.38
N ASP A 71 -11.10 15.78 -14.55
CA ASP A 71 -11.66 15.41 -15.85
C ASP A 71 -11.44 13.92 -16.16
N LYS A 72 -10.43 13.30 -15.54
CA LYS A 72 -10.02 11.90 -15.73
C LYS A 72 -9.83 11.17 -14.42
N PHE A 73 -10.08 9.87 -14.44
CA PHE A 73 -9.79 8.97 -13.34
C PHE A 73 -8.28 8.61 -13.33
N ASN A 74 -7.58 8.95 -12.27
CA ASN A 74 -6.14 8.74 -12.15
C ASN A 74 -5.85 7.36 -11.55
N LEU A 75 -5.42 6.44 -12.39
CA LEU A 75 -5.02 5.10 -12.01
C LEU A 75 -3.51 5.05 -11.76
N LEU A 76 -3.12 4.76 -10.52
CA LEU A 76 -1.74 4.52 -10.12
C LEU A 76 -1.45 3.02 -10.11
N ILE A 77 -0.32 2.60 -10.68
CA ILE A 77 0.13 1.21 -10.71
C ILE A 77 1.54 1.12 -10.15
N VAL A 78 1.70 0.41 -9.00
CA VAL A 78 2.98 0.31 -8.29
C VAL A 78 3.30 -1.15 -8.00
N GLY A 79 4.28 -1.70 -8.71
CA GLY A 79 4.71 -3.09 -8.54
C GLY A 79 5.77 -3.32 -7.47
N GLY A 80 6.44 -2.24 -7.01
CA GLY A 80 7.66 -2.36 -6.23
C GLY A 80 8.81 -2.99 -7.03
N SER A 81 9.96 -3.19 -6.39
CA SER A 81 11.19 -3.66 -7.06
C SER A 81 11.10 -5.07 -7.67
N GLN A 82 10.16 -5.89 -7.20
CA GLN A 82 10.03 -7.30 -7.63
C GLN A 82 8.72 -7.61 -8.38
N GLY A 83 7.81 -6.66 -8.52
CA GLY A 83 6.44 -6.95 -8.93
C GLY A 83 5.94 -6.27 -10.20
N ALA A 84 6.72 -5.37 -10.82
CA ALA A 84 6.27 -4.58 -11.96
C ALA A 84 5.90 -5.43 -13.20
N ASN A 85 6.65 -6.49 -13.49
CA ASN A 85 6.50 -7.25 -14.73
C ASN A 85 5.10 -7.83 -14.96
N ILE A 86 4.38 -8.24 -13.92
CA ILE A 86 3.03 -8.77 -14.10
C ILE A 86 2.06 -7.68 -14.54
N PHE A 87 2.19 -6.48 -13.97
CA PHE A 87 1.36 -5.36 -14.34
C PHE A 87 1.67 -4.88 -15.76
N ASP A 88 2.95 -4.83 -16.14
CA ASP A 88 3.37 -4.44 -17.49
C ASP A 88 2.77 -5.33 -18.57
N LYS A 89 2.72 -6.64 -18.32
CA LYS A 89 2.22 -7.61 -19.31
C LYS A 89 0.70 -7.67 -19.36
N ASN A 90 0.05 -7.76 -18.21
CA ASN A 90 -1.32 -8.24 -18.11
C ASN A 90 -2.34 -7.13 -17.87
N LEU A 91 -1.91 -5.89 -17.57
CA LEU A 91 -2.84 -4.81 -17.26
C LEU A 91 -3.09 -3.86 -18.43
N LYS A 92 -2.10 -3.65 -19.29
CA LYS A 92 -2.13 -2.60 -20.32
C LYS A 92 -3.33 -2.71 -21.27
N ASN A 93 -3.70 -3.93 -21.68
CA ASN A 93 -4.85 -4.15 -22.58
C ASN A 93 -6.17 -3.87 -21.87
N SER A 94 -6.32 -4.27 -20.62
CA SER A 94 -7.51 -3.97 -19.81
C SER A 94 -7.69 -2.46 -19.62
N VAL A 95 -6.60 -1.72 -19.39
CA VAL A 95 -6.64 -0.25 -19.31
C VAL A 95 -7.12 0.36 -20.61
N VAL A 96 -6.63 -0.11 -21.77
CA VAL A 96 -7.10 0.35 -23.08
C VAL A 96 -8.58 0.06 -23.27
N ASN A 97 -9.06 -1.12 -22.93
CA ASN A 97 -10.48 -1.47 -23.05
C ASN A 97 -11.38 -0.57 -22.19
N ILE A 98 -10.94 -0.26 -20.99
CA ILE A 98 -11.66 0.60 -20.06
C ILE A 98 -11.64 2.06 -20.53
N SER A 99 -10.50 2.54 -21.03
CA SER A 99 -10.36 3.93 -21.50
C SER A 99 -11.30 4.31 -22.66
N LYS A 100 -11.80 3.32 -23.40
CA LYS A 100 -12.83 3.54 -24.45
C LYS A 100 -14.17 4.04 -23.88
N LYS A 101 -14.44 3.80 -22.59
CA LYS A 101 -15.71 4.18 -21.93
C LYS A 101 -15.51 5.19 -20.80
N PHE A 102 -14.36 5.21 -20.18
CA PHE A 102 -14.06 6.06 -19.03
C PHE A 102 -12.76 6.84 -19.28
N PRO A 103 -12.76 8.16 -19.15
CA PRO A 103 -11.53 8.95 -19.28
C PRO A 103 -10.56 8.59 -18.14
N ILE A 104 -9.42 8.00 -18.49
CA ILE A 104 -8.40 7.51 -17.55
C ILE A 104 -7.06 8.18 -17.86
N ARG A 105 -6.32 8.49 -16.80
CA ARG A 105 -4.89 8.82 -16.82
C ARG A 105 -4.13 7.74 -16.04
N VAL A 106 -2.99 7.30 -16.56
CA VAL A 106 -2.19 6.22 -15.96
C VAL A 106 -0.86 6.78 -15.43
N ALA A 107 -0.55 6.51 -14.16
CA ALA A 107 0.79 6.62 -13.62
C ALA A 107 1.28 5.20 -13.27
N GLN A 108 2.35 4.71 -13.92
CA GLN A 108 2.80 3.34 -13.74
C GLN A 108 4.29 3.25 -13.47
N GLN A 109 4.62 2.59 -12.36
CA GLN A 109 5.98 2.18 -12.05
C GLN A 109 6.33 0.90 -12.82
N THR A 110 7.48 0.93 -13.50
CA THR A 110 8.02 -0.23 -14.22
C THR A 110 9.54 -0.29 -14.16
N ASN A 111 10.15 -1.34 -14.71
CA ASN A 111 11.59 -1.40 -14.90
C ASN A 111 12.06 -0.43 -15.99
N GLU A 112 13.25 0.14 -15.87
CA GLU A 112 13.81 1.11 -16.81
C GLU A 112 13.70 0.65 -18.28
N LYS A 113 14.02 -0.62 -18.53
CA LYS A 113 13.96 -1.25 -19.86
C LYS A 113 12.57 -1.26 -20.51
N ASN A 114 11.50 -1.19 -19.71
CA ASN A 114 10.12 -1.27 -20.20
C ASN A 114 9.46 0.11 -20.34
N ILE A 115 10.13 1.18 -19.88
CA ILE A 115 9.54 2.54 -19.87
C ILE A 115 9.13 2.98 -21.27
N TYR A 116 10.05 2.83 -22.24
CA TYR A 116 9.80 3.28 -23.61
C TYR A 116 8.60 2.54 -24.23
N ASP A 117 8.60 1.22 -24.14
CA ASP A 117 7.55 0.36 -24.72
C ASP A 117 6.17 0.64 -24.12
N LEU A 118 6.09 0.83 -22.80
CA LEU A 118 4.83 1.15 -22.15
C LEU A 118 4.34 2.56 -22.47
N LYS A 119 5.24 3.55 -22.53
CA LYS A 119 4.91 4.92 -22.97
C LYS A 119 4.34 4.92 -24.38
N ASP A 120 5.04 4.28 -25.32
CA ASP A 120 4.62 4.19 -26.72
C ASP A 120 3.27 3.46 -26.84
N PHE A 121 3.10 2.36 -26.11
CA PHE A 121 1.84 1.63 -26.10
C PHE A 121 0.65 2.49 -25.63
N TYR A 122 0.76 3.19 -24.50
CA TYR A 122 -0.32 4.05 -24.02
C TYR A 122 -0.55 5.27 -24.92
N PHE A 123 0.53 5.86 -25.42
CA PHE A 123 0.44 6.98 -26.38
C PHE A 123 -0.32 6.61 -27.66
N LYS A 124 0.00 5.46 -28.27
CA LYS A 124 -0.70 4.94 -29.47
C LYS A 124 -2.18 4.65 -29.22
N ASN A 125 -2.57 4.43 -27.99
CA ASN A 125 -3.96 4.21 -27.58
C ASN A 125 -4.64 5.47 -27.01
N ASN A 126 -4.04 6.67 -27.20
CA ASN A 126 -4.55 7.95 -26.72
C ASN A 126 -4.78 8.01 -25.20
N ILE A 127 -3.98 7.30 -24.40
CA ILE A 127 -4.04 7.31 -22.95
C ILE A 127 -2.94 8.22 -22.42
N GLU A 128 -3.35 9.25 -21.69
CA GLU A 128 -2.41 10.11 -20.98
C GLU A 128 -1.67 9.30 -19.90
N ASN A 129 -0.33 9.35 -19.93
CA ASN A 129 0.45 8.48 -19.08
C ASN A 129 1.70 9.15 -18.51
N ASN A 130 2.09 8.67 -17.32
CA ASN A 130 3.37 8.92 -16.68
C ASN A 130 4.01 7.58 -16.30
N ILE A 131 4.99 7.12 -17.09
CA ILE A 131 5.68 5.84 -16.88
C ILE A 131 7.08 6.12 -16.32
N PHE A 132 7.41 5.48 -15.19
CA PHE A 132 8.66 5.74 -14.46
C PHE A 132 9.22 4.45 -13.81
N SER A 133 10.53 4.41 -13.56
CA SER A 133 11.14 3.35 -12.73
C SER A 133 11.31 3.82 -11.29
N PHE A 134 11.88 4.99 -11.12
CA PHE A 134 12.01 5.71 -9.86
C PHE A 134 11.68 7.18 -10.10
N ASP A 135 10.90 7.77 -9.21
CA ASP A 135 10.59 9.19 -9.27
C ASP A 135 10.81 9.83 -7.90
N LYS A 136 11.65 10.87 -7.85
CA LYS A 136 11.90 11.64 -6.63
C LYS A 136 10.64 12.39 -6.15
N ASN A 137 9.73 12.69 -7.08
CA ASN A 137 8.48 13.38 -6.82
C ASN A 137 7.31 12.39 -6.67
N PHE A 138 7.58 11.13 -6.29
CA PHE A 138 6.55 10.10 -6.13
C PHE A 138 5.40 10.55 -5.21
N ASP A 139 5.70 11.41 -4.24
CA ASP A 139 4.70 11.99 -3.35
C ASP A 139 3.61 12.77 -4.12
N ASN A 140 3.99 13.51 -5.17
CA ASN A 140 3.05 14.22 -6.02
C ASN A 140 2.23 13.27 -6.91
N ILE A 141 2.85 12.16 -7.34
CA ILE A 141 2.17 11.15 -8.16
C ILE A 141 1.11 10.41 -7.34
N ILE A 142 1.48 9.92 -6.15
CA ILE A 142 0.57 9.17 -5.28
C ILE A 142 -0.60 10.03 -4.81
N GLN A 143 -0.37 11.31 -4.51
CA GLN A 143 -1.41 12.24 -4.08
C GLN A 143 -2.51 12.44 -5.12
N GLN A 144 -2.17 12.33 -6.41
CA GLN A 144 -3.12 12.50 -7.51
C GLN A 144 -3.95 11.24 -7.79
N ALA A 145 -3.59 10.09 -7.24
CA ALA A 145 -4.26 8.84 -7.53
C ALA A 145 -5.69 8.81 -6.99
N ASP A 146 -6.62 8.28 -7.79
CA ASP A 146 -7.95 7.95 -7.35
C ASP A 146 -8.02 6.48 -6.89
N LEU A 147 -7.30 5.59 -7.57
CA LEU A 147 -7.18 4.17 -7.27
C LEU A 147 -5.74 3.72 -7.49
N CYS A 148 -5.25 2.82 -6.65
CA CYS A 148 -3.95 2.21 -6.85
C CYS A 148 -4.07 0.70 -7.07
N ILE A 149 -3.37 0.16 -8.08
CA ILE A 149 -3.13 -1.29 -8.23
C ILE A 149 -1.71 -1.56 -7.74
N THR A 150 -1.55 -2.45 -6.75
CA THR A 150 -0.25 -2.62 -6.12
C THR A 150 -0.02 -4.02 -5.56
N ARG A 151 1.25 -4.36 -5.31
CA ARG A 151 1.61 -5.46 -4.42
C ARG A 151 1.27 -5.10 -2.96
N ALA A 152 1.06 -6.09 -2.10
CA ALA A 152 0.67 -5.87 -0.72
C ALA A 152 1.89 -5.66 0.22
N GLY A 153 2.81 -4.79 -0.16
CA GLY A 153 3.90 -4.34 0.71
C GLY A 153 3.39 -3.44 1.82
N ALA A 154 3.78 -3.69 3.08
CA ALA A 154 3.28 -2.97 4.24
C ALA A 154 3.43 -1.44 4.12
N SER A 155 4.58 -0.93 3.67
CA SER A 155 4.82 0.50 3.53
C SER A 155 3.90 1.15 2.49
N THR A 156 3.76 0.54 1.30
CA THR A 156 2.90 1.06 0.25
C THR A 156 1.43 1.07 0.68
N LEU A 157 0.94 -0.03 1.28
CA LEU A 157 -0.44 -0.08 1.75
C LEU A 157 -0.71 0.94 2.87
N SER A 158 0.27 1.15 3.77
CA SER A 158 0.17 2.17 4.81
C SER A 158 0.11 3.59 4.24
N GLU A 159 0.93 3.92 3.23
CA GLU A 159 0.91 5.23 2.59
C GLU A 159 -0.41 5.48 1.86
N LEU A 160 -0.88 4.52 1.06
CA LEU A 160 -2.19 4.60 0.39
C LEU A 160 -3.33 4.76 1.40
N SER A 161 -3.28 4.02 2.50
CA SER A 161 -4.26 4.07 3.56
C SER A 161 -4.31 5.45 4.23
N VAL A 162 -3.16 6.01 4.60
CA VAL A 162 -3.06 7.37 5.20
C VAL A 162 -3.60 8.43 4.25
N LEU A 163 -3.38 8.26 2.95
CA LEU A 163 -3.89 9.16 1.90
C LEU A 163 -5.35 8.86 1.53
N ASN A 164 -6.03 7.92 2.17
CA ASN A 164 -7.41 7.50 1.86
C ASN A 164 -7.62 7.14 0.37
N ILE A 165 -6.62 6.55 -0.26
CA ILE A 165 -6.66 6.10 -1.65
C ILE A 165 -7.06 4.63 -1.64
N PRO A 166 -8.24 4.24 -2.16
CA PRO A 166 -8.61 2.84 -2.31
C PRO A 166 -7.63 2.09 -3.21
N PHE A 167 -7.47 0.81 -2.99
CA PHE A 167 -6.50 0.04 -3.77
C PHE A 167 -6.97 -1.39 -4.06
N ILE A 168 -6.57 -1.88 -5.24
CA ILE A 168 -6.59 -3.30 -5.58
C ILE A 168 -5.22 -3.85 -5.23
N THR A 169 -5.15 -4.79 -4.31
CA THR A 169 -3.89 -5.43 -3.95
C THR A 169 -3.77 -6.79 -4.62
N VAL A 170 -2.59 -7.05 -5.18
CA VAL A 170 -2.22 -8.32 -5.81
C VAL A 170 -1.05 -8.91 -5.03
N PRO A 171 -1.33 -9.66 -3.94
CA PRO A 171 -0.27 -10.22 -3.10
C PRO A 171 0.68 -11.09 -3.91
N LEU A 172 1.99 -10.99 -3.64
CA LEU A 172 3.00 -11.82 -4.28
C LEU A 172 2.92 -13.25 -3.71
N PRO A 173 2.62 -14.28 -4.52
CA PRO A 173 2.43 -15.66 -4.03
C PRO A 173 3.68 -16.24 -3.36
N THR A 174 4.87 -15.80 -3.79
CA THR A 174 6.17 -16.24 -3.25
C THR A 174 6.66 -15.39 -2.08
N SER A 175 5.81 -14.52 -1.52
CA SER A 175 6.20 -13.69 -0.38
C SER A 175 6.48 -14.56 0.85
N LYS A 176 7.62 -14.31 1.51
CA LYS A 176 8.03 -15.08 2.69
C LYS A 176 6.96 -15.05 3.78
N ASP A 177 6.69 -16.21 4.35
CA ASP A 177 5.70 -16.38 5.42
C ASP A 177 4.30 -15.83 5.04
N ASN A 178 4.02 -15.71 3.74
CA ASN A 178 2.78 -15.18 3.16
C ASN A 178 2.42 -13.76 3.64
N HIS A 179 3.43 -12.95 4.02
CA HIS A 179 3.20 -11.65 4.65
C HIS A 179 2.40 -10.67 3.78
N GLN A 180 2.54 -10.73 2.44
CA GLN A 180 1.76 -9.84 1.58
C GLN A 180 0.26 -10.16 1.61
N PHE A 181 -0.10 -11.44 1.65
CA PHE A 181 -1.50 -11.83 1.77
C PHE A 181 -2.10 -11.39 3.11
N GLU A 182 -1.37 -11.56 4.20
CA GLU A 182 -1.84 -11.12 5.52
C GLU A 182 -1.93 -9.59 5.63
N ASN A 183 -1.00 -8.85 5.02
CA ASN A 183 -1.11 -7.40 4.91
C ASN A 183 -2.38 -6.99 4.14
N ALA A 184 -2.68 -7.66 3.02
CA ALA A 184 -3.88 -7.41 2.24
C ALA A 184 -5.16 -7.74 3.04
N ASN A 185 -5.18 -8.88 3.73
CA ASN A 185 -6.30 -9.32 4.55
C ASN A 185 -6.66 -8.34 5.66
N PHE A 186 -5.67 -7.72 6.29
CA PHE A 186 -5.94 -6.68 7.27
C PHE A 186 -6.86 -5.59 6.69
N TYR A 187 -6.50 -5.00 5.56
CA TYR A 187 -7.31 -3.96 4.93
C TYR A 187 -8.64 -4.48 4.38
N LYS A 188 -8.69 -5.73 3.92
CA LYS A 188 -9.94 -6.38 3.49
C LYS A 188 -10.93 -6.54 4.64
N ASN A 189 -10.46 -6.91 5.83
CA ASN A 189 -11.31 -7.08 7.02
C ASN A 189 -11.97 -5.76 7.46
N TYR A 190 -11.36 -4.62 7.15
CA TYR A 190 -11.94 -3.28 7.33
C TYR A 190 -12.70 -2.78 6.10
N ASP A 191 -12.90 -3.62 5.10
CA ASP A 191 -13.52 -3.24 3.82
C ASP A 191 -12.89 -1.99 3.17
N CYS A 192 -11.54 -1.95 3.14
CA CYS A 192 -10.74 -0.84 2.65
C CYS A 192 -10.14 -1.06 1.25
N CYS A 193 -10.18 -2.30 0.75
CA CYS A 193 -9.51 -2.66 -0.50
C CYS A 193 -10.19 -3.82 -1.21
N TRP A 194 -9.74 -4.09 -2.44
CA TRP A 194 -10.02 -5.34 -3.17
C TRP A 194 -8.75 -6.18 -3.19
N ILE A 195 -8.89 -7.51 -3.01
CA ILE A 195 -7.79 -8.46 -3.16
C ILE A 195 -8.02 -9.24 -4.43
N LEU A 196 -7.02 -9.29 -5.29
CA LEU A 196 -7.01 -10.10 -6.49
C LEU A 196 -5.77 -11.01 -6.49
N GLU A 197 -5.99 -12.31 -6.49
CA GLU A 197 -4.90 -13.27 -6.55
C GLU A 197 -4.19 -13.20 -7.91
N GLN A 198 -2.87 -13.33 -7.90
CA GLN A 198 -2.05 -13.19 -9.09
C GLN A 198 -2.47 -14.12 -10.23
N ASN A 199 -2.89 -15.34 -9.92
CA ASN A 199 -3.28 -16.35 -10.93
C ASN A 199 -4.54 -15.96 -11.72
N TYR A 200 -5.40 -15.13 -11.12
CA TYR A 200 -6.64 -14.63 -11.75
C TYR A 200 -6.51 -13.19 -12.23
N PHE A 201 -5.31 -12.59 -12.14
CA PHE A 201 -5.12 -11.17 -12.39
C PHE A 201 -5.52 -10.77 -13.81
N GLU A 202 -5.00 -11.46 -14.81
CA GLU A 202 -5.26 -11.15 -16.23
C GLU A 202 -6.74 -11.31 -16.59
N GLU A 203 -7.37 -12.35 -16.06
CA GLU A 203 -8.77 -12.68 -16.34
C GLU A 203 -9.76 -11.69 -15.70
N LYS A 204 -9.49 -11.27 -14.44
CA LYS A 204 -10.49 -10.55 -13.63
C LYS A 204 -10.24 -9.05 -13.48
N ILE A 205 -9.05 -8.56 -13.78
CA ILE A 205 -8.71 -7.16 -13.49
C ILE A 205 -9.58 -6.17 -14.26
N GLU A 206 -9.92 -6.46 -15.50
CA GLU A 206 -10.78 -5.58 -16.31
C GLU A 206 -12.18 -5.48 -15.74
N GLU A 207 -12.78 -6.59 -15.32
CA GLU A 207 -14.10 -6.64 -14.70
C GLU A 207 -14.11 -5.83 -13.39
N ILE A 208 -13.13 -6.08 -12.50
CA ILE A 208 -13.03 -5.37 -11.22
C ILE A 208 -12.88 -3.86 -11.44
N LEU A 209 -12.05 -3.43 -12.38
CA LEU A 209 -11.90 -2.00 -12.69
C LEU A 209 -13.17 -1.39 -13.24
N LYS A 210 -13.90 -2.09 -14.13
CA LYS A 210 -15.22 -1.65 -14.63
C LYS A 210 -16.21 -1.48 -13.48
N ASP A 211 -16.29 -2.47 -12.60
CA ASP A 211 -17.20 -2.42 -11.46
C ASP A 211 -16.90 -1.24 -10.53
N ILE A 212 -15.62 -0.97 -10.25
CA ILE A 212 -15.20 0.19 -9.44
C ILE A 212 -15.62 1.51 -10.08
N LEU A 213 -15.49 1.64 -11.40
CA LEU A 213 -15.80 2.86 -12.13
C LEU A 213 -17.32 3.08 -12.27
N ILE A 214 -18.11 2.01 -12.35
CA ILE A 214 -19.57 2.05 -12.44
C ILE A 214 -20.19 2.19 -11.04
N ASN A 215 -19.78 1.35 -10.11
CA ASN A 215 -20.31 1.28 -8.75
C ASN A 215 -19.57 2.24 -7.80
N LYS A 216 -19.83 3.53 -7.97
CA LYS A 216 -19.22 4.57 -7.15
C LYS A 216 -19.52 4.42 -5.65
N SER A 217 -20.61 3.75 -5.27
CA SER A 217 -20.97 3.60 -3.85
C SER A 217 -19.99 2.68 -3.12
N ASP A 218 -19.58 1.55 -3.69
CA ASP A 218 -18.57 0.66 -3.09
C ASP A 218 -17.19 1.34 -3.03
N TYR A 219 -16.79 2.03 -4.09
CA TYR A 219 -15.57 2.82 -4.10
C TYR A 219 -15.54 3.88 -2.98
N LEU A 220 -16.60 4.66 -2.84
CA LEU A 220 -16.71 5.69 -1.80
C LEU A 220 -16.74 5.10 -0.41
N LYS A 221 -17.40 3.95 -0.21
CA LYS A 221 -17.41 3.22 1.04
C LYS A 221 -16.00 2.82 1.48
N LYS A 222 -15.18 2.26 0.56
CA LYS A 222 -13.80 1.91 0.89
C LYS A 222 -12.96 3.13 1.24
N LYS A 223 -13.15 4.24 0.53
CA LYS A 223 -12.49 5.51 0.83
C LYS A 223 -12.84 6.02 2.24
N GLU A 224 -14.11 5.96 2.61
CA GLU A 224 -14.57 6.37 3.95
C GLU A 224 -14.06 5.41 5.05
N ASN A 225 -13.99 4.11 4.77
CA ASN A 225 -13.42 3.14 5.70
C ASN A 225 -11.93 3.38 5.94
N LEU A 226 -11.17 3.71 4.90
CA LEU A 226 -9.76 4.12 5.05
C LEU A 226 -9.63 5.36 5.94
N LYS A 227 -10.50 6.35 5.76
CA LYS A 227 -10.52 7.57 6.58
C LYS A 227 -10.81 7.26 8.05
N LYS A 228 -11.77 6.37 8.32
CA LYS A 228 -12.07 5.90 9.68
C LYS A 228 -10.90 5.14 10.29
N LEU A 229 -10.29 4.22 9.54
CA LEU A 229 -9.12 3.45 9.97
C LEU A 229 -7.95 4.36 10.36
N ASN A 230 -7.76 5.47 9.64
CA ASN A 230 -6.68 6.43 9.88
C ASN A 230 -7.12 7.64 10.72
N TYR A 231 -8.26 7.58 11.39
CA TYR A 231 -8.66 8.65 12.30
C TYR A 231 -7.57 8.95 13.32
N GLN A 232 -7.17 10.21 13.44
CA GLN A 232 -6.05 10.69 14.26
C GLN A 232 -4.67 10.09 13.92
N ASN A 233 -4.51 9.44 12.78
CA ASN A 233 -3.18 9.00 12.32
C ASN A 233 -2.43 10.19 11.72
N THR A 234 -1.72 10.92 12.56
CA THR A 234 -0.85 12.05 12.18
C THR A 234 0.59 11.76 12.58
N TRP A 235 1.54 12.40 11.89
CA TRP A 235 2.95 12.31 12.24
C TRP A 235 3.20 12.59 13.72
N ASN A 236 2.60 13.65 14.24
CA ASN A 236 2.76 14.06 15.64
C ASN A 236 2.21 13.00 16.60
N ASN A 237 0.98 12.54 16.41
CA ASN A 237 0.36 11.55 17.32
C ASN A 237 1.13 10.25 17.40
N VAL A 238 1.59 9.73 16.25
CA VAL A 238 2.34 8.47 16.20
C VAL A 238 3.71 8.63 16.87
N ASN A 239 4.44 9.71 16.55
CA ASN A 239 5.76 9.96 17.13
C ASN A 239 5.69 10.24 18.64
N GLN A 240 4.73 11.04 19.10
CA GLN A 240 4.55 11.28 20.54
C GLN A 240 4.27 9.99 21.31
N LYS A 241 3.44 9.10 20.77
CA LYS A 241 3.18 7.79 21.38
C LYS A 241 4.45 6.94 21.46
N ILE A 242 5.25 6.88 20.38
CA ILE A 242 6.52 6.15 20.35
C ILE A 242 7.50 6.73 21.38
N LEU A 243 7.71 8.05 21.37
CA LEU A 243 8.63 8.72 22.29
C LEU A 243 8.23 8.55 23.75
N LYS A 244 6.93 8.66 24.06
CA LYS A 244 6.42 8.39 25.41
C LYS A 244 6.81 6.99 25.88
N ILE A 245 6.57 5.96 25.07
CA ILE A 245 6.89 4.58 25.41
C ILE A 245 8.41 4.35 25.59
N ILE A 246 9.24 5.00 24.76
CA ILE A 246 10.70 4.91 24.85
C ILE A 246 11.20 5.54 26.15
N ASN A 247 10.65 6.68 26.54
CA ASN A 247 11.08 7.42 27.74
C ASN A 247 10.60 6.76 29.05
N GLU A 248 9.44 6.10 29.04
CA GLU A 248 8.87 5.41 30.22
C GLU A 248 9.49 4.02 30.47
N ASN A 249 10.23 3.43 29.55
CA ASN A 249 10.81 2.08 29.64
C ASN A 249 12.35 2.09 29.49
#